data_9fefc5442179dbe0a6065829c8e32e89
#
_entry.id   9fefc5442179dbe0a6065829c8e32e89
#
_cell.length_a   1.000
_cell.length_b   1.000
_cell.length_c   1.000
_cell.angle_alpha   90.00
_cell.angle_beta   90.00
_cell.angle_gamma   90.00
#
_symmetry.space_group_name_H-M   'P 1'
#
loop_
_entity.id
_entity.type
_entity.pdbx_description
1 polymer ?
#
loop_
_entity_poly.entity_id
_entity_poly.type
_entity_poly.pdbx_seq_one_letter_code
_entity_poly.pdbx_strand_id
1 'polypeptide(L)'
;MNQVEIKRKQIQFFSYCLAGINVWVFGKQLGNNGLAYLAAAFLVFLFFWILTGKNVPDRLGRLLRSRNAKGQYKNVSKMRRNMMIFQIAAGLVGAVLCAALGYFVLEKAFRIPYGSMILWILCPALILRCMQSVLLGIFQSEGSEMPSAVSAILRQVFYFGLGLLFLGIFRTYGEKVSLLLKKDDFTAMYGAMGVALGIVISEVLVLIFVFVIYQGSASGRREAEIGMKGTDTFFSQVRVLLFSMGGDIIGDLLLYLPL
;
A
#
# COMPACT_ATOMS: atom_id res chain seq x y z
N MET A 1 14.14 21.48 -15.84
CA MET A 1 13.57 20.22 -15.30
C MET A 1 14.65 19.15 -15.43
N ASN A 2 15.13 18.58 -14.30
CA ASN A 2 16.23 17.61 -14.30
C ASN A 2 15.83 16.32 -15.06
N GLN A 3 16.75 15.72 -15.82
CA GLN A 3 16.51 14.46 -16.56
C GLN A 3 15.97 13.33 -15.64
N VAL A 4 16.37 13.33 -14.37
CA VAL A 4 15.88 12.37 -13.35
C VAL A 4 14.40 12.57 -13.07
N GLU A 5 13.93 13.81 -13.02
CA GLU A 5 12.53 14.16 -12.78
C GLU A 5 11.61 13.77 -13.95
N ILE A 6 12.11 13.92 -15.16
CA ILE A 6 11.41 13.50 -16.39
C ILE A 6 11.26 11.98 -16.39
N LYS A 7 12.34 11.24 -16.13
CA LYS A 7 12.31 9.77 -16.07
C LYS A 7 11.35 9.27 -14.99
N ARG A 8 11.33 9.91 -13.80
CA ARG A 8 10.38 9.56 -12.73
C ARG A 8 8.93 9.72 -13.17
N LYS A 9 8.58 10.86 -13.78
CA LYS A 9 7.20 11.11 -14.26
C LYS A 9 6.80 10.10 -15.34
N GLN A 10 7.70 9.74 -16.24
CA GLN A 10 7.48 8.71 -17.26
C GLN A 10 7.22 7.33 -16.62
N ILE A 11 8.01 6.94 -15.63
CA ILE A 11 7.85 5.68 -14.90
C ILE A 11 6.52 5.64 -14.14
N GLN A 12 6.15 6.74 -13.48
CA GLN A 12 4.85 6.85 -12.80
C GLN A 12 3.68 6.76 -13.79
N PHE A 13 3.74 7.48 -14.91
CA PHE A 13 2.73 7.40 -15.95
C PHE A 13 2.56 5.96 -16.47
N PHE A 14 3.68 5.27 -16.73
CA PHE A 14 3.66 3.88 -17.15
C PHE A 14 3.03 2.95 -16.11
N SER A 15 3.28 3.18 -14.83
CA SER A 15 2.63 2.45 -13.74
C SER A 15 1.10 2.65 -13.73
N TYR A 16 0.61 3.86 -14.00
CA TYR A 16 -0.85 4.12 -14.11
C TYR A 16 -1.46 3.44 -15.34
N CYS A 17 -0.77 3.42 -16.48
CA CYS A 17 -1.22 2.67 -17.65
C CYS A 17 -1.34 1.17 -17.36
N LEU A 18 -0.34 0.59 -16.68
CA LEU A 18 -0.40 -0.81 -16.25
C LEU A 18 -1.56 -1.07 -15.27
N ALA A 19 -1.84 -0.14 -14.35
CA ALA A 19 -2.97 -0.26 -13.45
C ALA A 19 -4.30 -0.28 -14.21
N GLY A 20 -4.47 0.57 -15.24
CA GLY A 20 -5.64 0.56 -16.12
C GLY A 20 -5.80 -0.77 -16.87
N ILE A 21 -4.69 -1.31 -17.39
CA ILE A 21 -4.69 -2.63 -18.05
C ILE A 21 -5.11 -3.73 -17.07
N ASN A 22 -4.61 -3.71 -15.83
CA ASN A 22 -4.98 -4.66 -14.80
C ASN A 22 -6.48 -4.64 -14.53
N VAL A 23 -7.06 -3.46 -14.32
CA VAL A 23 -8.51 -3.30 -14.09
C VAL A 23 -9.32 -3.83 -15.28
N TRP A 24 -8.90 -3.52 -16.50
CA TRP A 24 -9.58 -3.98 -17.70
C TRP A 24 -9.53 -5.51 -17.86
N VAL A 25 -8.36 -6.12 -17.66
CA VAL A 25 -8.19 -7.58 -17.78
C VAL A 25 -8.98 -8.30 -16.69
N PHE A 26 -8.85 -7.86 -15.43
CA PHE A 26 -9.62 -8.45 -14.33
C PHE A 26 -11.12 -8.26 -14.53
N GLY A 27 -11.56 -7.10 -15.03
CA GLY A 27 -12.98 -6.87 -15.36
C GLY A 27 -13.53 -7.86 -16.39
N LYS A 28 -12.75 -8.14 -17.45
CA LYS A 28 -13.13 -9.16 -18.44
C LYS A 28 -13.18 -10.58 -17.87
N GLN A 29 -12.25 -10.93 -17.00
CA GLN A 29 -12.14 -12.28 -16.46
C GLN A 29 -13.14 -12.56 -15.32
N LEU A 30 -13.38 -11.58 -14.47
CA LEU A 30 -14.28 -11.69 -13.31
C LEU A 30 -15.77 -11.49 -13.68
N GLY A 31 -16.02 -10.82 -14.82
CA GLY A 31 -17.37 -10.32 -15.14
C GLY A 31 -17.81 -9.18 -14.21
N ASN A 32 -19.01 -8.65 -14.46
CA ASN A 32 -19.50 -7.47 -13.74
C ASN A 32 -19.63 -7.70 -12.22
N ASN A 33 -20.16 -8.86 -11.81
CA ASN A 33 -20.37 -9.17 -10.39
C ASN A 33 -19.04 -9.32 -9.64
N GLY A 34 -18.08 -10.07 -10.19
CA GLY A 34 -16.78 -10.27 -9.56
C GLY A 34 -15.95 -9.00 -9.48
N LEU A 35 -16.03 -8.15 -10.53
CA LEU A 35 -15.37 -6.84 -10.50
C LEU A 35 -16.00 -5.93 -9.45
N ALA A 36 -17.34 -5.94 -9.29
CA ALA A 36 -18.03 -5.15 -8.28
C ALA A 36 -17.61 -5.58 -6.85
N TYR A 37 -17.51 -6.88 -6.58
CA TYR A 37 -17.02 -7.41 -5.32
C TYR A 37 -15.58 -6.94 -5.00
N LEU A 38 -14.68 -7.07 -5.98
CA LEU A 38 -13.29 -6.67 -5.82
C LEU A 38 -13.15 -5.15 -5.65
N ALA A 39 -13.85 -4.36 -6.48
CA ALA A 39 -13.80 -2.91 -6.46
C ALA A 39 -14.31 -2.34 -5.12
N ALA A 40 -15.45 -2.85 -4.62
CA ALA A 40 -16.01 -2.40 -3.36
C ALA A 40 -15.07 -2.72 -2.18
N ALA A 41 -14.49 -3.93 -2.12
CA ALA A 41 -13.50 -4.29 -1.10
C ALA A 41 -12.24 -3.42 -1.21
N PHE A 42 -11.78 -3.14 -2.44
CA PHE A 42 -10.60 -2.33 -2.68
C PHE A 42 -10.82 -0.86 -2.31
N LEU A 43 -12.02 -0.30 -2.51
CA LEU A 43 -12.36 1.07 -2.07
C LEU A 43 -12.27 1.21 -0.55
N VAL A 44 -12.82 0.26 0.21
CA VAL A 44 -12.70 0.27 1.67
C VAL A 44 -11.23 0.13 2.10
N PHE A 45 -10.48 -0.77 1.48
CA PHE A 45 -9.05 -0.92 1.70
C PHE A 45 -8.29 0.38 1.41
N LEU A 46 -8.59 1.04 0.28
CA LEU A 46 -7.95 2.30 -0.14
C LEU A 46 -8.22 3.42 0.87
N PHE A 47 -9.43 3.52 1.41
CA PHE A 47 -9.78 4.48 2.44
C PHE A 47 -8.84 4.34 3.66
N PHE A 48 -8.69 3.12 4.19
CA PHE A 48 -7.78 2.87 5.31
C PHE A 48 -6.30 3.09 4.93
N TRP A 49 -5.90 2.77 3.69
CA TRP A 49 -4.57 3.06 3.19
C TRP A 49 -4.26 4.56 3.16
N ILE A 50 -5.21 5.40 2.73
CA ILE A 50 -5.06 6.86 2.74
C ILE A 50 -4.84 7.36 4.17
N LEU A 51 -5.61 6.86 5.13
CA LEU A 51 -5.50 7.25 6.54
C LEU A 51 -4.16 6.85 7.17
N THR A 52 -3.64 5.66 6.85
CA THR A 52 -2.52 5.07 7.59
C THR A 52 -1.16 5.30 6.95
N GLY A 53 -1.04 5.30 5.60
CA GLY A 53 0.27 5.15 4.99
C GLY A 53 0.55 5.88 3.68
N LYS A 54 -0.46 6.31 2.93
CA LYS A 54 -0.29 6.86 1.57
C LYS A 54 0.67 8.06 1.53
N ASN A 55 0.53 8.99 2.47
CA ASN A 55 1.27 10.25 2.48
C ASN A 55 2.57 10.19 3.31
N VAL A 56 2.83 9.07 3.96
CA VAL A 56 4.02 8.89 4.81
C VAL A 56 5.33 9.04 4.04
N PRO A 57 5.53 8.46 2.83
CA PRO A 57 6.82 8.56 2.15
C PRO A 57 7.25 10.01 1.94
N ASP A 58 6.36 10.83 1.40
CA ASP A 58 6.68 12.22 1.05
C ASP A 58 6.91 13.10 2.28
N ARG A 59 6.09 12.92 3.32
CA ARG A 59 6.20 13.72 4.55
C ARG A 59 7.40 13.30 5.38
N LEU A 60 7.59 12.00 5.56
CA LEU A 60 8.76 11.46 6.27
C LEU A 60 10.06 11.82 5.54
N GLY A 61 10.09 11.68 4.21
CA GLY A 61 11.24 12.05 3.40
C GLY A 61 11.65 13.51 3.58
N ARG A 62 10.69 14.44 3.58
CA ARG A 62 10.96 15.88 3.85
C ARG A 62 11.45 16.13 5.27
N LEU A 63 10.83 15.49 6.27
CA LEU A 63 11.24 15.65 7.68
C LEU A 63 12.65 15.14 7.92
N LEU A 64 13.00 13.96 7.40
CA LEU A 64 14.34 13.39 7.52
C LEU A 64 15.38 14.25 6.81
N ARG A 65 15.09 14.74 5.59
CA ARG A 65 15.98 15.62 4.81
C ARG A 65 16.25 16.92 5.55
N SER A 66 15.21 17.56 6.12
CA SER A 66 15.37 18.78 6.90
C SER A 66 16.28 18.59 8.13
N ARG A 67 16.20 17.45 8.81
CA ARG A 67 17.05 17.13 9.97
C ARG A 67 18.48 16.78 9.58
N ASN A 68 18.65 16.06 8.46
CA ASN A 68 19.97 15.81 7.88
C ASN A 68 20.69 17.13 7.53
N ALA A 69 19.98 18.09 6.93
CA ALA A 69 20.53 19.41 6.61
C ALA A 69 20.99 20.21 7.86
N LYS A 70 20.40 19.93 9.04
CA LYS A 70 20.79 20.51 10.33
C LYS A 70 21.88 19.72 11.06
N GLY A 71 22.48 18.69 10.45
CA GLY A 71 23.52 17.84 11.05
C GLY A 71 23.03 16.92 12.18
N GLN A 72 21.72 16.71 12.32
CA GLN A 72 21.11 15.87 13.38
C GLN A 72 21.06 14.38 13.03
N TYR A 73 22.17 13.80 12.61
CA TYR A 73 22.20 12.43 12.06
C TYR A 73 21.71 11.36 13.05
N LYS A 74 22.10 11.47 14.35
CA LYS A 74 21.62 10.53 15.39
C LYS A 74 20.11 10.60 15.60
N ASN A 75 19.53 11.80 15.49
CA ASN A 75 18.09 11.97 15.58
C ASN A 75 17.36 11.38 14.35
N VAL A 76 17.96 11.50 13.18
CA VAL A 76 17.45 10.88 11.94
C VAL A 76 17.44 9.36 12.05
N SER A 77 18.52 8.74 12.54
CA SER A 77 18.57 7.28 12.74
C SER A 77 17.52 6.80 13.76
N LYS A 78 17.37 7.50 14.88
CA LYS A 78 16.31 7.23 15.86
C LYS A 78 14.92 7.40 15.26
N MET A 79 14.70 8.45 14.46
CA MET A 79 13.42 8.72 13.81
C MET A 79 13.05 7.63 12.78
N ARG A 80 14.00 7.14 11.98
CA ARG A 80 13.78 6.03 11.03
C ARG A 80 13.21 4.80 11.76
N ARG A 81 13.85 4.40 12.88
CA ARG A 81 13.41 3.26 13.69
C ARG A 81 12.04 3.50 14.32
N ASN A 82 11.84 4.66 14.92
CA ASN A 82 10.58 5.01 15.58
C ASN A 82 9.41 5.06 14.59
N MET A 83 9.64 5.60 13.39
CA MET A 83 8.60 5.64 12.34
C MET A 83 8.28 4.25 11.80
N MET A 84 9.25 3.34 11.73
CA MET A 84 8.99 1.95 11.35
C MET A 84 8.07 1.28 12.38
N ILE A 85 8.37 1.40 13.67
CA ILE A 85 7.54 0.84 14.75
C ILE A 85 6.13 1.46 14.72
N PHE A 86 6.04 2.79 14.58
CA PHE A 86 4.76 3.49 14.50
C PHE A 86 3.93 3.02 13.31
N GLN A 87 4.53 2.87 12.13
CA GLN A 87 3.81 2.47 10.93
C GLN A 87 3.37 1.00 10.94
N ILE A 88 4.14 0.11 11.56
CA ILE A 88 3.68 -1.27 11.81
C ILE A 88 2.45 -1.25 12.72
N ALA A 89 2.50 -0.50 13.81
CA ALA A 89 1.36 -0.37 14.73
C ALA A 89 0.14 0.27 14.04
N ALA A 90 0.33 1.35 13.28
CA ALA A 90 -0.73 2.02 12.53
C ALA A 90 -1.33 1.09 11.45
N GLY A 91 -0.50 0.31 10.76
CA GLY A 91 -0.94 -0.70 9.80
C GLY A 91 -1.75 -1.82 10.45
N LEU A 92 -1.33 -2.31 11.62
CA LEU A 92 -2.08 -3.32 12.39
C LEU A 92 -3.44 -2.78 12.85
N VAL A 93 -3.45 -1.61 13.49
CA VAL A 93 -4.71 -0.97 13.92
C VAL A 93 -5.61 -0.70 12.73
N GLY A 94 -5.05 -0.16 11.64
CA GLY A 94 -5.78 0.06 10.38
C GLY A 94 -6.35 -1.21 9.79
N ALA A 95 -5.61 -2.33 9.79
CA ALA A 95 -6.08 -3.63 9.29
C ALA A 95 -7.22 -4.19 10.15
N VAL A 96 -7.12 -4.09 11.48
CA VAL A 96 -8.19 -4.53 12.39
C VAL A 96 -9.45 -3.68 12.20
N LEU A 97 -9.31 -2.36 12.13
CA LEU A 97 -10.45 -1.46 11.87
C LEU A 97 -11.04 -1.68 10.48
N CYS A 98 -10.21 -1.89 9.47
CA CYS A 98 -10.63 -2.23 8.10
C CYS A 98 -11.45 -3.52 8.08
N ALA A 99 -10.99 -4.57 8.77
CA ALA A 99 -11.70 -5.84 8.86
C ALA A 99 -13.04 -5.71 9.59
N ALA A 100 -13.08 -4.99 10.72
CA ALA A 100 -14.26 -4.82 11.54
C ALA A 100 -15.31 -3.91 10.88
N LEU A 101 -14.91 -2.71 10.46
CA LEU A 101 -15.82 -1.73 9.84
C LEU A 101 -16.20 -2.12 8.43
N GLY A 102 -15.30 -2.77 7.70
CA GLY A 102 -15.55 -3.23 6.35
C GLY A 102 -16.69 -4.23 6.23
N TYR A 103 -16.88 -5.08 7.25
CA TYR A 103 -18.06 -5.93 7.33
C TYR A 103 -19.36 -5.12 7.31
N PHE A 104 -19.44 -4.09 8.18
CA PHE A 104 -20.64 -3.23 8.23
C PHE A 104 -20.84 -2.45 6.92
N VAL A 105 -19.78 -1.92 6.34
CA VAL A 105 -19.87 -1.12 5.10
C VAL A 105 -20.27 -2.01 3.93
N LEU A 106 -19.59 -3.14 3.71
CA LEU A 106 -19.82 -3.98 2.53
C LEU A 106 -21.14 -4.75 2.61
N GLU A 107 -21.43 -5.39 3.74
CA GLU A 107 -22.61 -6.27 3.81
C GLU A 107 -23.88 -5.53 4.20
N LYS A 108 -23.81 -4.49 5.07
CA LYS A 108 -25.00 -3.76 5.50
C LYS A 108 -25.29 -2.50 4.71
N ALA A 109 -24.27 -1.67 4.40
CA ALA A 109 -24.47 -0.43 3.67
C ALA A 109 -24.58 -0.68 2.16
N PHE A 110 -23.60 -1.36 1.56
CA PHE A 110 -23.60 -1.65 0.12
C PHE A 110 -24.38 -2.91 -0.25
N ARG A 111 -24.83 -3.70 0.74
CA ARG A 111 -25.58 -4.96 0.53
C ARG A 111 -24.87 -5.94 -0.40
N ILE A 112 -23.55 -5.98 -0.36
CA ILE A 112 -22.72 -6.90 -1.13
C ILE A 112 -22.47 -8.14 -0.26
N PRO A 113 -23.19 -9.25 -0.50
CA PRO A 113 -23.02 -10.46 0.31
C PRO A 113 -21.60 -11.00 0.14
N TYR A 114 -20.99 -11.41 1.24
CA TYR A 114 -19.61 -11.97 1.27
C TYR A 114 -18.48 -11.02 0.84
N GLY A 115 -18.74 -9.73 0.60
CA GLY A 115 -17.72 -8.74 0.26
C GLY A 115 -16.65 -8.58 1.35
N SER A 116 -17.02 -8.81 2.61
CA SER A 116 -16.12 -8.80 3.76
C SER A 116 -14.99 -9.84 3.67
N MET A 117 -15.24 -11.02 3.08
CA MET A 117 -14.24 -12.07 2.93
C MET A 117 -13.08 -11.62 2.02
N ILE A 118 -13.39 -10.93 0.93
CA ILE A 118 -12.37 -10.37 0.01
C ILE A 118 -11.55 -9.31 0.73
N LEU A 119 -12.22 -8.47 1.52
CA LEU A 119 -11.56 -7.42 2.29
C LEU A 119 -10.64 -8.02 3.38
N TRP A 120 -11.04 -9.07 4.06
CA TRP A 120 -10.21 -9.75 5.07
C TRP A 120 -8.91 -10.30 4.45
N ILE A 121 -8.99 -10.80 3.22
CA ILE A 121 -7.79 -11.23 2.48
C ILE A 121 -6.88 -10.02 2.21
N LEU A 122 -7.45 -8.83 1.89
CA LEU A 122 -6.67 -7.62 1.60
C LEU A 122 -6.06 -6.96 2.86
N CYS A 123 -6.63 -7.17 4.06
CA CYS A 123 -6.17 -6.52 5.29
C CYS A 123 -4.66 -6.66 5.56
N PRO A 124 -4.00 -7.83 5.38
CA PRO A 124 -2.57 -7.95 5.56
C PRO A 124 -1.75 -7.04 4.63
N ALA A 125 -2.24 -6.75 3.42
CA ALA A 125 -1.57 -5.84 2.50
C ALA A 125 -1.44 -4.41 3.06
N LEU A 126 -2.33 -3.99 3.96
CA LEU A 126 -2.26 -2.68 4.60
C LEU A 126 -1.00 -2.55 5.47
N ILE A 127 -0.70 -3.59 6.25
CA ILE A 127 0.49 -3.63 7.11
C ILE A 127 1.76 -3.58 6.24
N LEU A 128 1.80 -4.39 5.18
CA LEU A 128 2.93 -4.46 4.26
C LEU A 128 3.16 -3.10 3.58
N ARG A 129 2.11 -2.42 3.14
CA ARG A 129 2.20 -1.08 2.56
C ARG A 129 2.66 -0.03 3.55
N CYS A 130 2.22 -0.10 4.81
CA CYS A 130 2.70 0.80 5.86
C CYS A 130 4.21 0.65 6.09
N MET A 131 4.74 -0.57 6.09
CA MET A 131 6.18 -0.82 6.18
C MET A 131 6.92 -0.27 4.95
N GLN A 132 6.42 -0.54 3.74
CA GLN A 132 7.00 0.00 2.50
C GLN A 132 7.04 1.52 2.52
N SER A 133 6.00 2.19 3.01
CA SER A 133 5.90 3.64 3.03
C SER A 133 7.05 4.31 3.80
N VAL A 134 7.47 3.71 4.92
CA VAL A 134 8.62 4.20 5.68
C VAL A 134 9.93 4.01 4.91
N LEU A 135 10.14 2.82 4.34
CA LEU A 135 11.35 2.54 3.57
C LEU A 135 11.48 3.48 2.37
N LEU A 136 10.38 3.71 1.65
CA LEU A 136 10.34 4.65 0.52
C LEU A 136 10.59 6.09 0.97
N GLY A 137 10.05 6.51 2.12
CA GLY A 137 10.33 7.82 2.71
C GLY A 137 11.81 8.01 3.09
N ILE A 138 12.47 6.95 3.55
CA ILE A 138 13.92 6.99 3.82
C ILE A 138 14.69 7.20 2.52
N PHE A 139 14.41 6.48 1.44
CA PHE A 139 15.05 6.69 0.14
C PHE A 139 14.82 8.10 -0.39
N GLN A 140 13.61 8.62 -0.27
CA GLN A 140 13.32 10.00 -0.68
C GLN A 140 14.13 11.02 0.13
N SER A 141 14.38 10.76 1.43
CA SER A 141 15.22 11.62 2.25
C SER A 141 16.68 11.68 1.79
N GLU A 142 17.16 10.61 1.19
CA GLU A 142 18.50 10.46 0.62
C GLU A 142 18.61 11.01 -0.82
N GLY A 143 17.51 11.56 -1.35
CA GLY A 143 17.46 12.10 -2.71
C GLY A 143 17.23 11.05 -3.79
N SER A 144 17.05 9.78 -3.43
CA SER A 144 16.77 8.69 -4.37
C SER A 144 15.27 8.43 -4.45
N GLU A 145 14.63 8.90 -5.53
CA GLU A 145 13.21 8.66 -5.79
C GLU A 145 12.98 7.44 -6.72
N MET A 146 14.04 6.90 -7.29
CA MET A 146 13.98 5.76 -8.22
C MET A 146 13.42 4.48 -7.56
N PRO A 147 13.77 4.09 -6.32
CA PRO A 147 13.18 2.91 -5.66
C PRO A 147 11.65 3.01 -5.56
N SER A 148 11.12 4.20 -5.32
CA SER A 148 9.67 4.44 -5.27
C SER A 148 9.00 4.21 -6.63
N ALA A 149 9.59 4.74 -7.70
CA ALA A 149 9.06 4.58 -9.04
C ALA A 149 9.13 3.12 -9.54
N VAL A 150 10.26 2.45 -9.32
CA VAL A 150 10.45 1.04 -9.70
C VAL A 150 9.51 0.12 -8.91
N SER A 151 9.36 0.35 -7.61
CA SER A 151 8.43 -0.44 -6.78
C SER A 151 6.97 -0.30 -7.24
N ALA A 152 6.57 0.87 -7.75
CA ALA A 152 5.25 1.08 -8.31
C ALA A 152 5.00 0.24 -9.57
N ILE A 153 5.97 0.15 -10.48
CA ILE A 153 5.88 -0.72 -11.68
C ILE A 153 5.86 -2.20 -11.27
N LEU A 154 6.81 -2.64 -10.43
CA LEU A 154 6.88 -4.03 -9.98
C LEU A 154 5.57 -4.47 -9.32
N ARG A 155 4.95 -3.60 -8.54
CA ARG A 155 3.64 -3.84 -7.94
C ARG A 155 2.59 -4.17 -9.00
N GLN A 156 2.50 -3.36 -10.07
CA GLN A 156 1.51 -3.59 -11.13
C GLN A 156 1.77 -4.86 -11.92
N VAL A 157 3.04 -5.17 -12.20
CA VAL A 157 3.46 -6.40 -12.90
C VAL A 157 3.11 -7.63 -12.05
N PHE A 158 3.42 -7.61 -10.76
CA PHE A 158 3.07 -8.70 -9.85
C PHE A 158 1.56 -8.83 -9.65
N TYR A 159 0.82 -7.72 -9.56
CA TYR A 159 -0.65 -7.74 -9.51
C TYR A 159 -1.22 -8.45 -10.73
N PHE A 160 -0.71 -8.14 -11.91
CA PHE A 160 -1.13 -8.78 -13.14
C PHE A 160 -0.85 -10.28 -13.12
N GLY A 161 0.39 -10.68 -12.93
CA GLY A 161 0.81 -12.08 -13.01
C GLY A 161 0.17 -12.95 -11.92
N LEU A 162 0.35 -12.56 -10.65
CA LEU A 162 -0.18 -13.32 -9.51
C LEU A 162 -1.71 -13.20 -9.40
N GLY A 163 -2.27 -12.04 -9.74
CA GLY A 163 -3.72 -11.85 -9.77
C GLY A 163 -4.40 -12.79 -10.75
N LEU A 164 -3.88 -12.93 -11.98
CA LEU A 164 -4.41 -13.89 -12.97
C LEU A 164 -4.20 -15.34 -12.55
N LEU A 165 -3.03 -15.66 -12.00
CA LEU A 165 -2.73 -17.02 -11.53
C LEU A 165 -3.72 -17.46 -10.45
N PHE A 166 -3.88 -16.68 -9.40
CA PHE A 166 -4.80 -17.02 -8.31
C PHE A 166 -6.26 -16.88 -8.71
N LEU A 167 -6.61 -15.96 -9.61
CA LEU A 167 -7.94 -15.90 -10.19
C LEU A 167 -8.30 -17.23 -10.85
N GLY A 168 -7.43 -17.79 -11.68
CA GLY A 168 -7.67 -19.08 -12.35
C GLY A 168 -7.88 -20.22 -11.35
N ILE A 169 -7.01 -20.32 -10.35
CA ILE A 169 -7.10 -21.36 -9.31
C ILE A 169 -8.42 -21.23 -8.52
N PHE A 170 -8.71 -20.05 -8.00
CA PHE A 170 -9.88 -19.81 -7.14
C PHE A 170 -11.19 -19.90 -7.92
N ARG A 171 -11.21 -19.48 -9.19
CA ARG A 171 -12.39 -19.62 -10.06
C ARG A 171 -12.79 -21.07 -10.23
N THR A 172 -11.83 -21.99 -10.45
CA THR A 172 -12.11 -23.43 -10.55
C THR A 172 -12.73 -23.99 -9.27
N TYR A 173 -12.30 -23.53 -8.09
CA TYR A 173 -12.93 -23.87 -6.81
C TYR A 173 -14.34 -23.24 -6.72
N GLY A 174 -14.49 -22.00 -7.11
CA GLY A 174 -15.78 -21.30 -7.13
C GLY A 174 -16.82 -21.99 -8.00
N GLU A 175 -16.43 -22.50 -9.17
CA GLU A 175 -17.30 -23.28 -10.05
C GLU A 175 -17.82 -24.56 -9.38
N LYS A 176 -16.95 -25.31 -8.67
CA LYS A 176 -17.37 -26.50 -7.91
C LYS A 176 -18.34 -26.15 -6.78
N VAL A 177 -18.06 -25.08 -6.03
CA VAL A 177 -18.95 -24.62 -4.95
C VAL A 177 -20.29 -24.13 -5.49
N SER A 178 -20.27 -23.42 -6.61
CA SER A 178 -21.46 -22.94 -7.32
C SER A 178 -22.38 -24.09 -7.75
N LEU A 179 -21.80 -25.14 -8.30
CA LEU A 179 -22.54 -26.36 -8.67
C LEU A 179 -23.16 -27.07 -7.47
N LEU A 180 -22.42 -27.15 -6.35
CA LEU A 180 -22.90 -27.80 -5.11
C LEU A 180 -24.05 -27.03 -4.45
N LEU A 181 -23.94 -25.70 -4.40
CA LEU A 181 -24.89 -24.83 -3.72
C LEU A 181 -26.00 -24.30 -4.65
N LYS A 182 -25.94 -24.59 -5.95
CA LYS A 182 -26.86 -24.11 -6.98
C LYS A 182 -27.04 -22.58 -6.98
N LYS A 183 -25.90 -21.85 -6.81
CA LYS A 183 -25.84 -20.40 -6.82
C LYS A 183 -24.66 -19.92 -7.65
N ASP A 184 -24.89 -19.14 -8.69
CA ASP A 184 -23.86 -18.70 -9.65
C ASP A 184 -22.90 -17.63 -9.11
N ASP A 185 -23.28 -16.93 -8.04
CA ASP A 185 -22.48 -15.83 -7.46
C ASP A 185 -21.14 -16.28 -6.88
N PHE A 186 -21.01 -17.55 -6.46
CA PHE A 186 -19.79 -18.07 -5.83
C PHE A 186 -18.62 -18.10 -6.79
N THR A 187 -18.81 -18.37 -8.07
CA THR A 187 -17.72 -18.36 -9.05
C THR A 187 -17.07 -16.98 -9.16
N ALA A 188 -17.88 -15.93 -9.22
CA ALA A 188 -17.42 -14.55 -9.28
C ALA A 188 -16.73 -14.11 -7.97
N MET A 189 -17.30 -14.48 -6.83
CA MET A 189 -16.76 -14.18 -5.51
C MET A 189 -15.39 -14.84 -5.28
N TYR A 190 -15.28 -16.16 -5.54
CA TYR A 190 -14.00 -16.86 -5.40
C TYR A 190 -12.94 -16.33 -6.36
N GLY A 191 -13.31 -15.97 -7.60
CA GLY A 191 -12.41 -15.30 -8.54
C GLY A 191 -11.87 -13.98 -7.98
N ALA A 192 -12.72 -13.15 -7.38
CA ALA A 192 -12.32 -11.91 -6.73
C ALA A 192 -11.41 -12.14 -5.51
N MET A 193 -11.69 -13.18 -4.69
CA MET A 193 -10.80 -13.60 -3.59
C MET A 193 -9.42 -14.01 -4.09
N GLY A 194 -9.35 -14.72 -5.24
CA GLY A 194 -8.09 -15.09 -5.88
C GLY A 194 -7.27 -13.87 -6.27
N VAL A 195 -7.88 -12.87 -6.92
CA VAL A 195 -7.21 -11.61 -7.26
C VAL A 195 -6.73 -10.90 -6.00
N ALA A 196 -7.55 -10.82 -4.96
CA ALA A 196 -7.19 -10.20 -3.69
C ALA A 196 -5.96 -10.89 -3.05
N LEU A 197 -5.90 -12.22 -3.07
CA LEU A 197 -4.72 -12.97 -2.60
C LEU A 197 -3.48 -12.67 -3.45
N GLY A 198 -3.63 -12.60 -4.77
CA GLY A 198 -2.56 -12.21 -5.68
C GLY A 198 -2.00 -10.81 -5.36
N ILE A 199 -2.88 -9.85 -5.00
CA ILE A 199 -2.48 -8.51 -4.55
C ILE A 199 -1.64 -8.59 -3.28
N VAL A 200 -2.07 -9.35 -2.27
CA VAL A 200 -1.34 -9.49 -0.99
C VAL A 200 0.05 -10.08 -1.20
N ILE A 201 0.17 -11.16 -1.97
CA ILE A 201 1.46 -11.79 -2.25
C ILE A 201 2.36 -10.84 -3.03
N SER A 202 1.80 -10.06 -3.96
CA SER A 202 2.54 -9.03 -4.67
C SER A 202 3.11 -7.97 -3.74
N GLU A 203 2.36 -7.54 -2.71
CA GLU A 203 2.87 -6.59 -1.71
C GLU A 203 4.03 -7.18 -0.89
N VAL A 204 3.99 -8.50 -0.60
CA VAL A 204 5.13 -9.18 0.04
C VAL A 204 6.38 -9.10 -0.84
N LEU A 205 6.25 -9.42 -2.14
CA LEU A 205 7.38 -9.38 -3.07
C LEU A 205 7.94 -7.98 -3.24
N VAL A 206 7.08 -6.96 -3.34
CA VAL A 206 7.51 -5.56 -3.39
C VAL A 206 8.20 -5.13 -2.09
N LEU A 207 7.71 -5.56 -0.94
CA LEU A 207 8.37 -5.28 0.35
C LEU A 207 9.76 -5.91 0.41
N ILE A 208 9.91 -7.16 -0.01
CA ILE A 208 11.20 -7.85 -0.08
C ILE A 208 12.17 -7.06 -0.99
N PHE A 209 11.72 -6.67 -2.18
CA PHE A 209 12.51 -5.87 -3.11
C PHE A 209 13.00 -4.56 -2.49
N VAL A 210 12.08 -3.78 -1.90
CA VAL A 210 12.42 -2.50 -1.25
C VAL A 210 13.36 -2.71 -0.07
N PHE A 211 13.17 -3.78 0.70
CA PHE A 211 14.00 -4.11 1.85
C PHE A 211 15.42 -4.54 1.46
N VAL A 212 15.57 -5.31 0.39
CA VAL A 212 16.90 -5.69 -0.16
C VAL A 212 17.68 -4.45 -0.59
N ILE A 213 17.05 -3.51 -1.31
CA ILE A 213 17.70 -2.25 -1.68
C ILE A 213 18.05 -1.44 -0.43
N TYR A 214 17.16 -1.42 0.58
CA TYR A 214 17.41 -0.73 1.84
C TYR A 214 18.65 -1.29 2.57
N GLN A 215 18.81 -2.59 2.63
CA GLN A 215 20.00 -3.21 3.21
C GLN A 215 21.27 -2.95 2.40
N GLY A 216 21.19 -3.01 1.07
CA GLY A 216 22.34 -2.72 0.19
C GLY A 216 22.89 -1.30 0.35
N SER A 217 22.04 -0.33 0.71
CA SER A 217 22.48 1.06 0.97
C SER A 217 22.86 1.33 2.44
N ALA A 218 22.90 0.30 3.29
CA ALA A 218 23.13 0.47 4.74
C ALA A 218 24.57 0.89 5.09
N SER A 219 25.58 0.53 4.30
CA SER A 219 26.98 0.87 4.55
C SER A 219 27.20 2.40 4.57
N GLY A 220 26.68 3.12 3.59
CA GLY A 220 26.80 4.59 3.55
C GLY A 220 26.02 5.31 4.67
N ARG A 221 25.06 4.64 5.32
CA ARG A 221 24.27 5.23 6.43
C ARG A 221 24.97 5.13 7.78
N ARG A 222 25.80 4.11 8.00
CA ARG A 222 26.55 3.93 9.27
C ARG A 222 27.58 5.00 9.50
N GLU A 223 28.22 5.50 8.44
CA GLU A 223 29.20 6.59 8.52
C GLU A 223 28.56 7.94 8.91
N ALA A 224 27.26 8.13 8.57
CA ALA A 224 26.52 9.35 8.88
C ALA A 224 25.98 9.40 10.33
N GLU A 225 26.22 8.40 11.18
CA GLU A 225 25.71 8.37 12.56
C GLU A 225 26.55 9.23 13.54
N ILE A 226 27.62 9.85 13.09
CA ILE A 226 28.48 10.73 13.88
C ILE A 226 27.90 12.15 13.80
N GLY A 227 27.11 12.56 14.79
CA GLY A 227 26.50 13.89 14.79
C GLY A 227 25.78 14.26 16.09
N MET A 228 25.21 15.48 16.16
CA MET A 228 24.48 15.98 17.33
C MET A 228 23.33 15.07 17.73
N LYS A 229 23.20 14.78 19.02
CA LYS A 229 22.04 14.08 19.59
C LYS A 229 20.82 15.00 19.53
N GLY A 230 19.76 14.57 18.85
CA GLY A 230 18.46 15.23 18.96
C GLY A 230 17.77 14.87 20.27
N THR A 231 17.06 15.83 20.84
CA THR A 231 16.28 15.68 22.08
C THR A 231 14.87 15.14 21.86
N ASP A 232 14.49 14.89 20.60
CA ASP A 232 13.12 14.51 20.23
C ASP A 232 12.69 13.17 20.83
N THR A 233 11.54 13.19 21.50
CA THR A 233 10.87 11.99 22.00
C THR A 233 10.11 11.28 20.89
N PHE A 234 9.77 10.00 21.08
CA PHE A 234 8.92 9.23 20.14
C PHE A 234 7.61 9.94 19.80
N PHE A 235 6.87 10.37 20.83
CA PHE A 235 5.59 11.06 20.64
C PHE A 235 5.72 12.39 19.89
N SER A 236 6.77 13.16 20.16
CA SER A 236 7.05 14.40 19.42
C SER A 236 7.26 14.14 17.94
N GLN A 237 8.03 13.10 17.59
CA GLN A 237 8.29 12.73 16.20
C GLN A 237 7.03 12.27 15.47
N VAL A 238 6.21 11.42 16.12
CA VAL A 238 4.93 10.94 15.59
C VAL A 238 3.94 12.09 15.40
N ARG A 239 3.83 12.96 16.40
CA ARG A 239 2.94 14.14 16.34
C ARG A 239 3.29 15.03 15.15
N VAL A 240 4.56 15.36 14.95
CA VAL A 240 5.01 16.20 13.82
C VAL A 240 4.67 15.53 12.48
N LEU A 241 4.84 14.21 12.35
CA LEU A 241 4.46 13.50 11.14
C LEU A 241 2.96 13.58 10.89
N LEU A 242 2.13 13.25 11.89
CA LEU A 242 0.67 13.28 11.76
C LEU A 242 0.13 14.66 11.40
N PHE A 243 0.61 15.71 12.07
CA PHE A 243 0.23 17.10 11.73
C PHE A 243 0.63 17.47 10.29
N SER A 244 1.80 17.01 9.83
CA SER A 244 2.24 17.27 8.46
C SER A 244 1.42 16.55 7.40
N MET A 245 0.75 15.43 7.77
CA MET A 245 -0.06 14.62 6.86
C MET A 245 -1.53 15.07 6.82
N GLY A 246 -2.02 15.77 7.84
CA GLY A 246 -3.46 16.06 8.00
C GLY A 246 -4.10 16.73 6.80
N GLY A 247 -3.46 17.72 6.21
CA GLY A 247 -3.96 18.42 5.01
C GLY A 247 -4.02 17.51 3.78
N ASP A 248 -3.01 16.65 3.59
CA ASP A 248 -2.96 15.74 2.46
C ASP A 248 -4.02 14.63 2.58
N ILE A 249 -4.25 14.12 3.80
CA ILE A 249 -5.29 13.11 4.06
C ILE A 249 -6.67 13.67 3.71
N ILE A 250 -6.97 14.90 4.14
CA ILE A 250 -8.26 15.55 3.83
C ILE A 250 -8.39 15.74 2.30
N GLY A 251 -7.35 16.22 1.63
CA GLY A 251 -7.34 16.40 0.18
C GLY A 251 -7.55 15.09 -0.57
N ASP A 252 -6.88 14.02 -0.14
CA ASP A 252 -7.04 12.69 -0.73
C ASP A 252 -8.44 12.11 -0.51
N LEU A 253 -8.99 12.24 0.70
CA LEU A 253 -10.34 11.78 0.99
C LEU A 253 -11.40 12.51 0.15
N LEU A 254 -11.25 13.82 -0.04
CA LEU A 254 -12.15 14.59 -0.90
C LEU A 254 -12.06 14.18 -2.38
N LEU A 255 -10.90 13.73 -2.83
CA LEU A 255 -10.70 13.24 -4.20
C LEU A 255 -11.32 11.87 -4.45
N TYR A 256 -11.32 10.99 -3.45
CA TYR A 256 -11.76 9.58 -3.59
C TYR A 256 -13.17 9.30 -3.07
N LEU A 257 -13.74 10.18 -2.24
CA LEU A 257 -15.12 10.04 -1.73
C LEU A 257 -16.25 10.28 -2.78
N PRO A 258 -16.06 11.09 -3.84
CA PRO A 258 -17.10 11.29 -4.85
C PRO A 258 -17.22 10.17 -5.89
N LEU A 259 -16.38 9.15 -5.83
CA LEU A 259 -16.42 7.99 -6.73
C LEU A 259 -17.15 6.81 -6.08
#